data_024ca032ec757a001f7c07d5f366636a
#
_entry.id   024ca032ec757a001f7c07d5f366636a
#
_cell.length_a   1.000
_cell.length_b   1.000
_cell.length_c   1.000
_cell.angle_alpha   90.00
_cell.angle_beta   90.00
_cell.angle_gamma   90.00
#
_symmetry.space_group_name_H-M   'P 1'
#
loop_
_entity.id
_entity.type
_entity.pdbx_description
1 polymer ?
#
loop_
_entity_poly.entity_id
_entity_poly.type
_entity_poly.pdbx_seq_one_letter_code
_entity_poly.pdbx_strand_id
1 'polypeptide(L)'
;MRPLYDTWNLGYKSIFGAVRQFETCRFTIRLPKHVKPDFSPVLVLFRTGFKERFISMNEVVEEEDSFAYTASSDARYTDVHYYYFSDTEGGTRHYIKKVNLHEGGLDNGEMFQLTVYRSDYETPDFLKGGIRYQIFPDRFCKSGNPK
;
A
#
# COMPACT_ATOMS: atom_id res chain seq x y z
N MET A 1 -16.51 11.56 5.79
CA MET A 1 -16.45 10.89 4.46
C MET A 1 -15.42 9.79 4.53
N ARG A 2 -15.76 8.61 4.04
CA ARG A 2 -14.78 7.52 3.98
C ARG A 2 -13.72 7.83 2.93
N PRO A 3 -12.44 7.54 3.16
CA PRO A 3 -11.42 7.66 2.12
C PRO A 3 -11.69 6.68 0.98
N LEU A 4 -11.20 6.98 -0.22
CA LEU A 4 -11.29 6.05 -1.35
C LEU A 4 -10.44 4.81 -1.14
N TYR A 5 -9.34 4.97 -0.42
CA TYR A 5 -8.41 3.92 -0.03
C TYR A 5 -7.69 4.30 1.27
N ASP A 6 -7.32 3.30 2.09
CA ASP A 6 -6.60 3.53 3.35
C ASP A 6 -5.70 2.33 3.67
N THR A 7 -4.39 2.56 3.64
CA THR A 7 -3.39 1.50 3.89
C THR A 7 -3.35 1.00 5.34
N TRP A 8 -3.88 1.77 6.28
CA TRP A 8 -3.91 1.40 7.70
C TRP A 8 -5.17 0.62 8.10
N ASN A 9 -6.12 0.53 7.20
CA ASN A 9 -7.38 -0.18 7.45
C ASN A 9 -7.43 -1.51 6.69
N LEU A 10 -7.55 -2.61 7.43
CA LEU A 10 -7.60 -3.96 6.86
C LEU A 10 -8.79 -4.21 5.93
N GLY A 11 -9.82 -3.40 6.01
CA GLY A 11 -10.93 -3.41 5.04
C GLY A 11 -10.57 -2.87 3.66
N TYR A 12 -9.41 -2.20 3.51
CA TYR A 12 -8.89 -1.70 2.24
C TYR A 12 -7.66 -2.46 1.77
N LYS A 13 -6.77 -2.81 2.69
CA LYS A 13 -5.58 -3.61 2.41
C LYS A 13 -5.52 -4.75 3.41
N SER A 14 -5.65 -5.99 2.95
CA SER A 14 -5.85 -7.15 3.81
C SER A 14 -4.67 -7.49 4.72
N ILE A 15 -3.49 -6.97 4.42
CA ILE A 15 -2.27 -7.16 5.22
C ILE A 15 -1.71 -5.79 5.60
N PHE A 16 -1.58 -5.52 6.90
CA PHE A 16 -0.97 -4.30 7.39
C PHE A 16 0.54 -4.31 7.19
N GLY A 17 1.09 -3.21 6.68
CA GLY A 17 2.53 -3.06 6.48
C GLY A 17 3.09 -3.93 5.36
N ALA A 18 4.26 -4.53 5.60
CA ALA A 18 4.95 -5.37 4.65
C ALA A 18 4.25 -6.72 4.46
N VAL A 19 4.38 -7.28 3.27
CA VAL A 19 3.76 -8.55 2.88
C VAL A 19 4.85 -9.61 2.76
N ARG A 20 4.61 -10.79 3.31
CA ARG A 20 5.51 -11.93 3.15
C ARG A 20 5.41 -12.47 1.72
N GLN A 21 6.55 -12.83 1.15
CA GLN A 21 6.60 -13.44 -0.19
C GLN A 21 5.67 -14.66 -0.26
N PHE A 22 4.95 -14.79 -1.35
CA PHE A 22 3.94 -15.80 -1.68
C PHE A 22 2.60 -15.67 -0.94
N GLU A 23 2.43 -14.69 -0.06
CA GLU A 23 1.12 -14.38 0.48
C GLU A 23 0.29 -13.55 -0.51
N THR A 24 -1.01 -13.73 -0.45
CA THR A 24 -1.97 -12.96 -1.25
C THR A 24 -2.43 -11.74 -0.48
N CYS A 25 -2.21 -10.56 -1.02
CA CYS A 25 -2.73 -9.31 -0.50
C CYS A 25 -3.94 -8.86 -1.32
N ARG A 26 -5.03 -8.51 -0.65
CA ARG A 26 -6.24 -7.95 -1.26
C ARG A 26 -6.22 -6.44 -1.13
N PHE A 27 -6.56 -5.77 -2.20
CA PHE A 27 -6.65 -4.31 -2.27
C PHE A 27 -8.08 -3.94 -2.64
N THR A 28 -8.71 -3.13 -1.81
CA THR A 28 -10.10 -2.69 -2.01
C THR A 28 -10.17 -1.18 -2.05
N ILE A 29 -10.73 -0.62 -3.10
CA ILE A 29 -11.09 0.79 -3.17
C ILE A 29 -12.60 0.95 -3.01
N ARG A 30 -13.02 2.08 -2.48
CA ARG A 30 -14.43 2.41 -2.32
C ARG A 30 -14.76 3.67 -3.11
N LEU A 31 -15.59 3.52 -4.12
CA LEU A 31 -16.07 4.63 -4.91
C LEU A 31 -17.49 4.99 -4.49
N PRO A 32 -17.80 6.26 -4.28
CA PRO A 32 -19.17 6.71 -3.97
C PRO A 32 -20.16 6.25 -5.05
N LYS A 33 -21.40 6.00 -4.68
CA LYS A 33 -22.44 5.49 -5.61
C LYS A 33 -22.74 6.38 -6.81
N HIS A 34 -22.41 7.67 -6.73
CA HIS A 34 -22.57 8.58 -7.87
C HIS A 34 -21.45 8.44 -8.90
N VAL A 35 -20.31 7.88 -8.53
CA VAL A 35 -19.21 7.56 -9.45
C VAL A 35 -19.55 6.25 -10.17
N LYS A 36 -19.57 6.32 -11.48
CA LYS A 36 -19.91 5.16 -12.35
C LYS A 36 -18.76 4.89 -13.30
N PRO A 37 -17.82 4.02 -12.91
CA PRO A 37 -16.72 3.65 -13.79
C PRO A 37 -17.23 3.03 -15.10
N ASP A 38 -16.64 3.41 -16.22
CA ASP A 38 -16.95 2.84 -17.53
C ASP A 38 -16.55 1.35 -17.60
N PHE A 39 -15.46 1.01 -16.87
CA PHE A 39 -14.92 -0.34 -16.75
C PHE A 39 -14.53 -0.61 -15.30
N SER A 40 -14.25 -1.87 -14.98
CA SER A 40 -13.67 -2.19 -13.65
C SER A 40 -12.43 -1.36 -13.39
N PRO A 41 -12.32 -0.72 -12.24
CA PRO A 41 -11.08 -0.06 -11.82
C PRO A 41 -9.89 -1.01 -11.89
N VAL A 42 -8.70 -0.48 -11.99
CA VAL A 42 -7.47 -1.24 -12.16
C VAL A 42 -6.48 -0.92 -11.05
N LEU A 43 -5.95 -1.95 -10.42
CA LEU A 43 -4.74 -1.85 -9.60
C LEU A 43 -3.52 -1.93 -10.50
N VAL A 44 -2.68 -0.90 -10.47
CA VAL A 44 -1.40 -0.86 -11.19
C VAL A 44 -0.28 -1.07 -10.19
N LEU A 45 0.51 -2.11 -10.39
CA LEU A 45 1.57 -2.56 -9.48
C LEU A 45 2.87 -2.80 -10.25
N PHE A 46 3.99 -2.25 -9.79
CA PHE A 46 5.28 -2.43 -10.44
C PHE A 46 6.45 -2.31 -9.44
N ARG A 47 7.61 -2.81 -9.86
CA ARG A 47 8.92 -2.57 -9.24
C ARG A 47 9.74 -1.64 -10.13
N THR A 48 10.62 -0.85 -9.54
CA THR A 48 11.55 -0.01 -10.31
C THR A 48 12.35 -0.84 -11.31
N GLY A 49 12.34 -0.43 -12.58
CA GLY A 49 13.03 -1.12 -13.67
C GLY A 49 12.27 -2.29 -14.30
N PHE A 50 11.04 -2.56 -13.84
CA PHE A 50 10.19 -3.62 -14.39
C PHE A 50 8.89 -3.05 -14.95
N LYS A 51 8.24 -3.82 -15.82
CA LYS A 51 6.96 -3.42 -16.44
C LYS A 51 5.85 -3.36 -15.37
N GLU A 52 4.93 -2.44 -15.56
CA GLU A 52 3.71 -2.36 -14.80
C GLU A 52 2.82 -3.58 -15.02
N ARG A 53 2.21 -4.04 -13.95
CA ARG A 53 1.16 -5.06 -13.98
C ARG A 53 -0.19 -4.39 -13.74
N PHE A 54 -1.15 -4.72 -14.58
CA PHE A 54 -2.51 -4.20 -14.50
C PHE A 54 -3.43 -5.33 -14.02
N ILE A 55 -4.07 -5.14 -12.89
CA ILE A 55 -4.96 -6.12 -12.28
C ILE A 55 -6.35 -5.50 -12.18
N SER A 56 -7.31 -6.05 -12.95
CA SER A 56 -8.69 -5.58 -12.91
C SER A 56 -9.35 -5.90 -11.58
N MET A 57 -10.04 -4.92 -11.01
CA MET A 57 -10.74 -5.02 -9.72
C MET A 57 -12.17 -5.50 -9.96
N ASN A 58 -12.32 -6.78 -10.33
CA ASN A 58 -13.59 -7.34 -10.79
C ASN A 58 -14.51 -7.82 -9.66
N GLU A 59 -13.99 -7.98 -8.45
CA GLU A 59 -14.80 -8.34 -7.30
C GLU A 59 -15.46 -7.06 -6.77
N VAL A 60 -16.78 -6.97 -6.90
CA VAL A 60 -17.56 -5.78 -6.56
C VAL A 60 -18.58 -6.10 -5.50
N VAL A 61 -18.61 -5.30 -4.45
CA VAL A 61 -19.62 -5.40 -3.38
C VAL A 61 -20.31 -4.04 -3.24
N GLU A 62 -21.64 -4.05 -3.28
CA GLU A 62 -22.42 -2.86 -2.98
C GLU A 62 -22.50 -2.66 -1.46
N GLU A 63 -22.10 -1.49 -1.01
CA GLU A 63 -22.22 -1.02 0.37
C GLU A 63 -23.32 0.06 0.45
N GLU A 64 -23.58 0.60 1.61
CA GLU A 64 -24.64 1.60 1.84
C GLU A 64 -24.45 2.87 1.00
N ASP A 65 -23.23 3.41 0.98
CA ASP A 65 -22.86 4.70 0.37
C ASP A 65 -21.90 4.58 -0.83
N SER A 66 -21.40 3.38 -1.09
CA SER A 66 -20.29 3.15 -2.04
C SER A 66 -20.37 1.77 -2.70
N PHE A 67 -19.56 1.59 -3.74
CA PHE A 67 -19.20 0.29 -4.28
C PHE A 67 -17.75 -0.01 -3.91
N ALA A 68 -17.52 -1.16 -3.33
CA ALA A 68 -16.20 -1.68 -3.00
C ALA A 68 -15.69 -2.55 -4.16
N TYR A 69 -14.59 -2.17 -4.77
CA TYR A 69 -13.93 -2.91 -5.84
C TYR A 69 -12.64 -3.53 -5.28
N THR A 70 -12.45 -4.82 -5.50
CA THR A 70 -11.32 -5.56 -4.94
C THR A 70 -10.52 -6.27 -6.03
N ALA A 71 -9.20 -6.21 -5.90
CA ALA A 71 -8.25 -7.04 -6.61
C ALA A 71 -7.30 -7.73 -5.63
N SER A 72 -6.80 -8.89 -6.02
CA SER A 72 -5.83 -9.66 -5.24
C SER A 72 -4.51 -9.76 -6.01
N SER A 73 -3.40 -9.67 -5.31
CA SER A 73 -2.08 -9.88 -5.87
C SER A 73 -1.26 -10.79 -4.98
N ASP A 74 -0.68 -11.82 -5.59
CA ASP A 74 0.33 -12.66 -4.94
C ASP A 74 1.66 -11.92 -4.90
N ALA A 75 2.26 -11.85 -3.74
CA ALA A 75 3.55 -11.22 -3.52
C ALA A 75 4.69 -12.16 -3.95
N ARG A 76 4.89 -12.34 -5.25
CA ARG A 76 5.88 -13.30 -5.77
C ARG A 76 7.32 -12.81 -5.67
N TYR A 77 7.54 -11.52 -5.83
CA TYR A 77 8.88 -10.94 -5.91
C TYR A 77 9.15 -10.10 -4.68
N THR A 78 10.25 -10.39 -4.00
CA THR A 78 10.76 -9.54 -2.91
C THR A 78 11.23 -8.23 -3.50
N ASP A 79 11.04 -7.17 -2.80
CA ASP A 79 11.50 -5.80 -3.07
C ASP A 79 10.46 -4.78 -2.63
N VAL A 80 10.74 -3.51 -2.90
CA VAL A 80 9.79 -2.42 -2.76
C VAL A 80 9.00 -2.32 -4.08
N HIS A 81 7.70 -2.51 -3.98
CA HIS A 81 6.75 -2.30 -5.07
C HIS A 81 6.06 -0.96 -4.89
N TYR A 82 5.69 -0.35 -6.01
CA TYR A 82 4.87 0.85 -6.05
C TYR A 82 3.54 0.52 -6.68
N TYR A 83 2.46 1.13 -6.19
CA TYR A 83 1.14 0.91 -6.75
C TYR A 83 0.24 2.13 -6.61
N TYR A 84 -0.76 2.17 -7.45
CA TYR A 84 -1.86 3.11 -7.46
C TYR A 84 -3.07 2.45 -8.11
N PHE A 85 -4.21 3.11 -8.04
CA PHE A 85 -5.41 2.64 -8.72
C PHE A 85 -5.80 3.62 -9.81
N SER A 86 -6.45 3.13 -10.85
CA SER A 86 -7.08 3.98 -11.85
C SER A 86 -8.49 3.52 -12.15
N ASP A 87 -9.35 4.47 -12.40
CA ASP A 87 -10.68 4.24 -12.97
C ASP A 87 -10.91 5.16 -14.16
N THR A 88 -11.92 4.86 -14.96
CA THR A 88 -12.32 5.69 -16.09
C THR A 88 -13.80 5.96 -15.99
N GLU A 89 -14.19 7.23 -15.94
CA GLU A 89 -15.57 7.67 -15.88
C GLU A 89 -15.84 8.66 -17.02
N GLY A 90 -16.83 8.35 -17.85
CA GLY A 90 -17.18 9.21 -18.99
C GLY A 90 -16.03 9.44 -19.97
N GLY A 91 -15.16 8.46 -20.16
CA GLY A 91 -13.96 8.54 -20.99
C GLY A 91 -12.76 9.24 -20.35
N THR A 92 -12.92 9.81 -19.15
CA THR A 92 -11.84 10.47 -18.40
C THR A 92 -11.22 9.49 -17.43
N ARG A 93 -9.89 9.37 -17.47
CA ARG A 93 -9.14 8.51 -16.55
C ARG A 93 -8.79 9.29 -15.28
N HIS A 94 -9.11 8.72 -14.15
CA HIS A 94 -8.77 9.18 -12.82
C HIS A 94 -7.77 8.25 -12.16
N TYR A 95 -6.96 8.79 -11.27
CA TYR A 95 -5.98 8.03 -10.49
C TYR A 95 -6.28 8.18 -9.01
N ILE A 96 -6.20 7.08 -8.26
CA ILE A 96 -6.25 7.10 -6.81
C ILE A 96 -4.84 6.89 -6.31
N LYS A 97 -4.29 7.93 -5.71
CA LYS A 97 -2.92 7.98 -5.21
C LYS A 97 -2.88 8.43 -3.76
N LYS A 98 -1.75 8.25 -3.12
CA LYS A 98 -1.53 8.61 -1.72
C LYS A 98 -1.52 10.14 -1.56
N VAL A 99 -2.49 10.69 -0.86
CA VAL A 99 -2.64 12.14 -0.64
C VAL A 99 -2.12 12.60 0.73
N ASN A 100 -1.97 11.67 1.66
CA ASN A 100 -1.36 11.90 2.97
C ASN A 100 -0.59 10.64 3.43
N LEU A 101 -0.38 10.46 4.71
CA LEU A 101 0.44 9.36 5.23
C LEU A 101 -0.10 7.96 4.87
N HIS A 102 -1.43 7.79 4.80
CA HIS A 102 -2.05 6.47 4.60
C HIS A 102 -3.27 6.44 3.66
N GLU A 103 -3.88 7.57 3.36
CA GLU A 103 -5.12 7.62 2.57
C GLU A 103 -4.89 7.90 1.10
N GLY A 104 -5.79 7.39 0.28
CA GLY A 104 -5.88 7.63 -1.14
C GLY A 104 -6.94 8.64 -1.52
N GLY A 105 -6.60 9.53 -2.45
CA GLY A 105 -7.49 10.51 -3.04
C GLY A 105 -7.32 10.60 -4.55
N LEU A 106 -8.16 11.43 -5.19
CA LEU A 106 -8.21 11.52 -6.65
C LEU A 106 -7.09 12.40 -7.22
N ASP A 107 -6.49 11.92 -8.27
CA ASP A 107 -5.63 12.56 -9.27
C ASP A 107 -4.31 13.15 -8.76
N ASN A 108 -4.25 13.70 -7.57
CA ASN A 108 -3.05 14.24 -6.96
C ASN A 108 -2.48 13.29 -5.91
N GLY A 109 -1.17 13.22 -5.82
CA GLY A 109 -0.50 12.46 -4.78
C GLY A 109 0.66 11.62 -5.28
N GLU A 110 1.22 10.85 -4.37
CA GLU A 110 2.32 9.93 -4.62
C GLU A 110 1.81 8.50 -4.81
N MET A 111 2.67 7.63 -5.32
CA MET A 111 2.37 6.20 -5.35
C MET A 111 2.44 5.61 -3.95
N PHE A 112 1.61 4.61 -3.69
CA PHE A 112 1.72 3.79 -2.49
C PHE A 112 2.92 2.87 -2.61
N GLN A 113 3.50 2.49 -1.48
CA GLN A 113 4.57 1.50 -1.42
C GLN A 113 4.06 0.21 -0.80
N LEU A 114 4.54 -0.90 -1.33
CA LEU A 114 4.33 -2.23 -0.79
C LEU A 114 5.68 -2.93 -0.67
N THR A 115 6.14 -3.16 0.53
CA THR A 115 7.36 -3.94 0.78
C THR A 115 7.01 -5.41 0.83
N VAL A 116 7.68 -6.22 0.03
CA VAL A 116 7.57 -7.68 0.05
C VAL A 116 8.88 -8.26 0.55
N TYR A 117 8.84 -8.98 1.67
CA TYR A 117 10.02 -9.61 2.26
C TYR A 117 10.06 -11.12 1.99
N ARG A 118 11.25 -11.69 2.08
CA ARG A 118 11.49 -13.11 1.79
C ARG A 118 10.65 -14.01 2.70
N SER A 119 10.13 -15.10 2.15
CA SER A 119 9.31 -16.07 2.87
C SER A 119 10.06 -16.79 3.99
N ASP A 120 11.38 -16.91 3.86
CA ASP A 120 12.29 -17.54 4.82
C ASP A 120 12.90 -16.53 5.83
N TYR A 121 12.49 -15.26 5.78
CA TYR A 121 12.95 -14.26 6.75
C TYR A 121 12.31 -14.48 8.11
N GLU A 122 13.14 -14.59 9.12
CA GLU A 122 12.72 -14.64 10.52
C GLU A 122 13.49 -13.61 11.34
N THR A 123 12.77 -12.91 12.20
CA THR A 123 13.41 -12.03 13.17
C THR A 123 14.04 -12.91 14.27
N PRO A 124 15.34 -12.74 14.56
CA PRO A 124 15.98 -13.47 15.65
C PRO A 124 15.21 -13.31 16.97
N ASP A 125 15.08 -14.38 17.74
CA ASP A 125 14.25 -14.42 18.95
C ASP A 125 14.65 -13.35 19.98
N PHE A 126 15.95 -13.05 20.10
CA PHE A 126 16.44 -12.02 21.02
C PHE A 126 16.00 -10.60 20.65
N LEU A 127 15.49 -10.36 19.42
CA LEU A 127 14.93 -9.08 18.99
C LEU A 127 13.41 -9.00 19.14
N LYS A 128 12.75 -10.15 19.31
CA LYS A 128 11.29 -10.22 19.44
C LYS A 128 10.88 -9.72 20.85
N GLY A 129 10.07 -8.67 20.88
CA GLY A 129 9.53 -8.12 22.13
C GLY A 129 10.55 -7.37 23.00
N GLY A 130 11.77 -7.19 22.53
CA GLY A 130 12.82 -6.47 23.22
C GLY A 130 12.84 -4.98 22.89
N ILE A 131 13.44 -4.18 23.81
CA ILE A 131 13.77 -2.78 23.55
C ILE A 131 15.21 -2.73 23.00
N ARG A 132 15.37 -2.12 21.84
CA ARG A 132 16.69 -1.92 21.25
C ARG A 132 17.16 -0.49 21.46
N TYR A 133 18.36 -0.35 22.05
CA TYR A 133 19.05 0.92 22.20
C TYR A 133 20.19 1.02 21.19
N GLN A 134 20.22 2.09 20.42
CA GLN A 134 21.34 2.41 19.54
C GLN A 134 21.95 3.72 19.96
N ILE A 135 23.22 3.70 20.37
CA ILE A 135 23.97 4.87 20.81
C ILE A 135 24.99 5.23 19.74
N PHE A 136 25.01 6.50 19.35
CA PHE A 136 26.04 7.10 18.50
C PHE A 136 26.99 7.90 19.39
N PRO A 137 28.15 7.37 19.80
CA PRO A 137 29.02 8.00 20.78
C PRO A 137 29.50 9.41 20.39
N ASP A 138 29.62 9.67 19.10
CA ASP A 138 30.00 10.96 18.54
C ASP A 138 28.91 12.05 18.69
N ARG A 139 27.68 11.66 18.95
CA ARG A 139 26.51 12.56 19.06
C ARG A 139 25.81 12.48 20.41
N PHE A 140 26.19 11.52 21.26
CA PHE A 140 25.46 11.24 22.49
C PHE A 140 25.85 12.18 23.62
N CYS A 141 27.14 12.34 23.88
CA CYS A 141 27.65 13.19 24.94
C CYS A 141 29.05 13.69 24.62
N LYS A 142 29.28 14.97 24.82
CA LYS A 142 30.63 15.56 24.77
C LYS A 142 31.20 15.50 26.17
N SER A 143 32.21 14.66 26.38
CA SER A 143 32.99 14.69 27.63
C SER A 143 33.66 16.06 27.72
N GLY A 144 33.51 16.80 28.80
CA GLY A 144 34.08 18.12 28.98
C GLY A 144 35.61 18.18 29.11
N ASN A 145 36.30 17.08 28.84
CA ASN A 145 37.77 17.04 28.87
C ASN A 145 38.35 17.54 27.56
N PRO A 146 39.12 18.63 27.56
CA PRO A 146 39.89 19.02 26.40
C PRO A 146 40.93 17.95 26.09
N LYS A 147 41.14 17.69 24.79
CA LYS A 147 42.21 16.81 24.32
C LYS A 147 43.55 17.50 24.57
#